data_b889b1a4b627634335a1f1a481391bc5
#
_entry.id   b889b1a4b627634335a1f1a481391bc5
#
_cell.length_a   1.000
_cell.length_b   1.000
_cell.length_c   1.000
_cell.angle_alpha   90.00
_cell.angle_beta   90.00
_cell.angle_gamma   90.00
#
_symmetry.space_group_name_H-M   'P 1'
#
loop_
_entity.id
_entity.type
_entity.pdbx_description
1 polymer ?
#
loop_
_entity_poly.entity_id
_entity_poly.type
_entity_poly.pdbx_seq_one_letter_code
_entity_poly.pdbx_strand_id
1 'polypeptide(L)'
;MYSARLVNSSMYTEADRAKVSTLLPATECTLTGMGGVLSNRSGDFELDGRDAWIFISIKNRSFNRGYIDRFIDMCEAQGLNGYICPVDDPYRYNSMAELRRDDLPQQEEDKIGRLSTDITRMVQKALNGKRSTRVSIVKWRDLEEKTPAVYRAELTKAFHDRTAIRDILYDHISSVKPIETERDFERYAEFFLCEVPVLMHTYYCNGATLDIYPGPQPKFFWQIELGVFERELPELTALTRGQRPMLYLDTHHRPKLKA
;
A
#
# COMPACT_ATOMS: atom_id res chain seq x y z
N MET A 1 -23.79 -12.99 -16.13
CA MET A 1 -22.83 -14.08 -15.85
C MET A 1 -21.60 -13.86 -16.71
N TYR A 2 -20.61 -13.14 -16.23
CA TYR A 2 -19.30 -13.12 -16.85
C TYR A 2 -18.62 -14.42 -16.52
N SER A 3 -18.50 -15.29 -17.51
CA SER A 3 -17.71 -16.51 -17.45
C SER A 3 -16.30 -16.14 -17.03
N ALA A 4 -15.83 -16.71 -15.93
CA ALA A 4 -14.41 -16.68 -15.56
C ALA A 4 -13.63 -17.19 -16.79
N ARG A 5 -13.10 -16.26 -17.59
CA ARG A 5 -12.14 -16.62 -18.63
C ARG A 5 -10.90 -17.10 -17.86
N LEU A 6 -10.70 -18.39 -17.94
CA LEU A 6 -9.44 -19.04 -17.60
C LEU A 6 -8.30 -18.14 -18.09
N VAL A 7 -7.61 -17.51 -17.16
CA VAL A 7 -6.40 -16.75 -17.41
C VAL A 7 -5.51 -17.65 -18.27
N ASN A 8 -5.18 -17.18 -19.46
CA ASN A 8 -4.40 -17.95 -20.39
C ASN A 8 -3.00 -18.09 -19.77
N SER A 9 -2.78 -19.22 -19.11
CA SER A 9 -1.60 -19.51 -18.28
C SER A 9 -0.27 -19.54 -19.06
N SER A 10 -0.33 -19.20 -20.34
CA SER A 10 0.81 -19.23 -21.27
C SER A 10 1.70 -17.97 -21.25
N MET A 11 1.30 -16.89 -20.56
CA MET A 11 2.06 -15.63 -20.53
C MET A 11 3.20 -15.61 -19.47
N TYR A 12 3.16 -16.52 -18.49
CA TYR A 12 4.21 -16.64 -17.48
C TYR A 12 5.19 -17.75 -17.84
N THR A 13 6.48 -17.46 -17.77
CA THR A 13 7.49 -18.51 -17.82
C THR A 13 7.36 -19.40 -16.57
N GLU A 14 7.92 -20.61 -16.62
CA GLU A 14 7.96 -21.50 -15.44
C GLU A 14 8.71 -20.86 -14.27
N ALA A 15 9.75 -20.06 -14.58
CA ALA A 15 10.49 -19.26 -13.60
C ALA A 15 9.63 -18.18 -12.96
N ASP A 16 8.76 -17.49 -13.73
CA ASP A 16 7.85 -16.47 -13.19
C ASP A 16 6.78 -17.12 -12.31
N ARG A 17 6.27 -18.28 -12.68
CA ARG A 17 5.33 -19.06 -11.84
C ARG A 17 5.98 -19.50 -10.53
N ALA A 18 7.23 -19.94 -10.57
CA ALA A 18 7.97 -20.29 -9.36
C ALA A 18 8.14 -19.07 -8.44
N LYS A 19 8.49 -17.89 -8.99
CA LYS A 19 8.57 -16.63 -8.23
C LYS A 19 7.21 -16.24 -7.62
N VAL A 20 6.13 -16.31 -8.41
CA VAL A 20 4.76 -15.97 -7.94
C VAL A 20 4.25 -16.92 -6.87
N SER A 21 4.65 -18.20 -6.91
CA SER A 21 4.24 -19.20 -5.93
C SER A 21 5.07 -19.18 -4.64
N THR A 22 6.18 -18.44 -4.61
CA THR A 22 7.03 -18.36 -3.42
C THR A 22 6.30 -17.57 -2.33
N LEU A 23 6.01 -18.22 -1.21
CA LEU A 23 5.48 -17.55 -0.02
C LEU A 23 6.58 -16.65 0.55
N LEU A 24 6.23 -15.38 0.82
CA LEU A 24 7.14 -14.50 1.53
C LEU A 24 7.40 -15.06 2.94
N PRO A 25 8.64 -15.00 3.42
CA PRO A 25 8.92 -15.26 4.82
C PRO A 25 8.04 -14.38 5.70
N ALA A 26 7.41 -15.00 6.71
CA ALA A 26 6.51 -14.30 7.62
C ALA A 26 6.75 -14.76 9.05
N THR A 27 6.79 -13.83 9.98
CA THR A 27 7.02 -14.10 11.39
C THR A 27 6.02 -13.34 12.25
N GLU A 28 5.33 -14.05 13.15
CA GLU A 28 4.53 -13.38 14.18
C GLU A 28 5.43 -12.57 15.10
N CYS A 29 5.11 -11.30 15.29
CA CYS A 29 5.91 -10.42 16.16
C CYS A 29 5.04 -9.41 16.89
N THR A 30 5.61 -8.83 17.93
CA THR A 30 5.04 -7.68 18.63
C THR A 30 6.10 -6.60 18.77
N LEU A 31 5.88 -5.48 18.10
CA LEU A 31 6.72 -4.29 18.19
C LEU A 31 6.06 -3.28 19.12
N THR A 32 6.43 -3.28 20.38
CA THR A 32 5.94 -2.33 21.42
C THR A 32 4.44 -2.06 21.34
N GLY A 33 3.61 -3.13 21.49
CA GLY A 33 2.15 -3.03 21.47
C GLY A 33 1.51 -3.04 20.08
N MET A 34 2.30 -3.02 18.99
CA MET A 34 1.85 -3.30 17.62
C MET A 34 2.15 -4.77 17.31
N GLY A 35 1.19 -5.65 17.56
CA GLY A 35 1.29 -7.07 17.20
C GLY A 35 0.80 -7.33 15.79
N GLY A 36 1.40 -8.30 15.11
CA GLY A 36 0.99 -8.69 13.76
C GLY A 36 1.90 -9.76 13.14
N VAL A 37 1.80 -9.89 11.83
CA VAL A 37 2.67 -10.75 11.02
C VAL A 37 3.62 -9.87 10.22
N LEU A 38 4.92 -9.99 10.50
CA LEU A 38 5.98 -9.30 9.80
C LEU A 38 6.46 -10.13 8.61
N SER A 39 6.53 -9.55 7.44
CA SER A 39 6.95 -10.24 6.22
C SER A 39 7.85 -9.38 5.33
N ASN A 40 8.71 -10.05 4.57
CA ASN A 40 9.50 -9.45 3.49
C ASN A 40 9.96 -10.53 2.50
N ARG A 41 10.67 -10.12 1.43
CA ARG A 41 11.16 -11.04 0.37
C ARG A 41 12.39 -11.88 0.79
N SER A 42 13.15 -11.48 1.81
CA SER A 42 14.44 -12.10 2.14
C SER A 42 14.45 -12.86 3.46
N GLY A 43 13.45 -12.65 4.34
CA GLY A 43 13.45 -13.17 5.70
C GLY A 43 14.31 -12.34 6.68
N ASP A 44 14.89 -11.24 6.22
CA ASP A 44 15.62 -10.28 7.07
C ASP A 44 14.64 -9.34 7.76
N PHE A 45 14.63 -9.33 9.11
CA PHE A 45 13.73 -8.55 9.94
C PHE A 45 14.42 -7.47 10.77
N GLU A 46 15.62 -7.06 10.37
CA GLU A 46 16.31 -5.96 11.04
C GLU A 46 15.57 -4.64 10.84
N LEU A 47 15.30 -3.94 11.94
CA LEU A 47 14.60 -2.64 11.96
C LEU A 47 15.58 -1.46 11.88
N ASP A 48 16.84 -1.65 12.24
CA ASP A 48 17.81 -0.58 12.31
C ASP A 48 17.97 0.16 10.98
N GLY A 49 17.99 1.48 11.05
CA GLY A 49 18.09 2.35 9.89
C GLY A 49 16.86 2.35 8.96
N ARG A 50 15.69 1.85 9.43
CA ARG A 50 14.43 1.93 8.69
C ARG A 50 13.56 3.07 9.18
N ASP A 51 12.81 3.65 8.27
CA ASP A 51 11.68 4.53 8.59
C ASP A 51 10.39 3.71 8.66
N ALA A 52 9.52 4.03 9.61
CA ALA A 52 8.22 3.38 9.77
C ALA A 52 7.12 4.24 9.13
N TRP A 53 6.25 3.62 8.33
CA TRP A 53 5.17 4.31 7.63
C TRP A 53 3.81 3.73 7.95
N ILE A 54 2.80 4.61 8.03
CA ILE A 54 1.38 4.27 7.97
C ILE A 54 0.73 5.09 6.86
N PHE A 55 0.18 4.41 5.86
CA PHE A 55 -0.67 5.01 4.85
C PHE A 55 -2.13 4.81 5.25
N ILE A 56 -2.80 5.89 5.66
CA ILE A 56 -4.16 5.84 6.17
C ILE A 56 -5.17 5.94 5.03
N SER A 57 -5.80 4.85 4.67
CA SER A 57 -7.00 4.89 3.84
C SER A 57 -8.12 5.59 4.61
N ILE A 58 -8.60 6.73 4.08
CA ILE A 58 -9.47 7.68 4.80
C ILE A 58 -10.83 7.14 5.24
N LYS A 59 -11.31 6.02 4.67
CA LYS A 59 -12.52 5.32 5.12
C LYS A 59 -12.25 4.08 5.99
N ASN A 60 -11.00 3.69 6.17
CA ASN A 60 -10.67 2.51 6.96
C ASN A 60 -10.74 2.81 8.47
N ARG A 61 -11.79 2.31 9.13
CA ARG A 61 -12.04 2.54 10.56
C ARG A 61 -11.01 1.88 11.49
N SER A 62 -10.16 1.00 10.99
CA SER A 62 -9.07 0.41 11.78
C SER A 62 -8.05 1.46 12.21
N PHE A 63 -7.88 2.53 11.41
CA PHE A 63 -7.03 3.66 11.75
C PHE A 63 -7.73 4.62 12.71
N ASN A 64 -7.92 4.20 13.95
CA ASN A 64 -8.47 5.02 15.02
C ASN A 64 -7.36 5.61 15.92
N ARG A 65 -7.75 6.46 16.87
CA ARG A 65 -6.81 7.10 17.78
C ARG A 65 -5.90 6.11 18.51
N GLY A 66 -6.43 5.01 19.01
CA GLY A 66 -5.64 3.99 19.71
C GLY A 66 -4.62 3.28 18.82
N TYR A 67 -4.92 3.14 17.50
CA TYR A 67 -3.97 2.63 16.53
C TYR A 67 -2.80 3.61 16.35
N ILE A 68 -3.11 4.89 16.18
CA ILE A 68 -2.10 5.94 16.00
C ILE A 68 -1.22 6.07 17.27
N ASP A 69 -1.83 6.05 18.46
CA ASP A 69 -1.07 6.11 19.72
C ASP A 69 -0.07 4.95 19.85
N ARG A 70 -0.47 3.71 19.48
CA ARG A 70 0.45 2.54 19.47
C ARG A 70 1.57 2.67 18.46
N PHE A 71 1.28 3.21 17.27
CA PHE A 71 2.31 3.46 16.28
C PHE A 71 3.37 4.46 16.79
N ILE A 72 2.92 5.55 17.40
CA ILE A 72 3.83 6.54 18.00
C ILE A 72 4.69 5.89 19.08
N ASP A 73 4.07 5.13 20.00
CA ASP A 73 4.79 4.44 21.08
C ASP A 73 5.83 3.44 20.53
N MET A 74 5.48 2.73 19.46
CA MET A 74 6.40 1.82 18.79
C MET A 74 7.59 2.57 18.19
N CYS A 75 7.37 3.64 17.44
CA CYS A 75 8.44 4.44 16.84
C CYS A 75 9.40 4.97 17.91
N GLU A 76 8.88 5.54 19.01
CA GLU A 76 9.68 6.05 20.12
C GLU A 76 10.50 4.93 20.78
N ALA A 77 9.88 3.78 21.07
CA ALA A 77 10.53 2.67 21.76
C ALA A 77 11.60 1.96 20.90
N GLN A 78 11.39 1.90 19.57
CA GLN A 78 12.33 1.28 18.63
C GLN A 78 13.36 2.27 18.07
N GLY A 79 13.24 3.57 18.39
CA GLY A 79 14.11 4.61 17.84
C GLY A 79 13.92 4.90 16.36
N LEU A 80 12.75 4.53 15.78
CA LEU A 80 12.44 4.71 14.36
C LEU A 80 11.86 6.11 14.09
N ASN A 81 12.16 6.70 12.94
CA ASN A 81 11.37 7.81 12.46
C ASN A 81 10.06 7.26 11.92
N GLY A 82 8.95 7.88 12.30
CA GLY A 82 7.62 7.49 11.90
C GLY A 82 6.97 8.52 10.98
N TYR A 83 6.26 8.06 9.97
CA TYR A 83 5.51 8.91 9.05
C TYR A 83 4.08 8.42 8.93
N ILE A 84 3.14 9.35 9.01
CA ILE A 84 1.71 9.08 8.89
C ILE A 84 1.18 9.89 7.71
N CYS A 85 0.71 9.20 6.68
CA CYS A 85 0.20 9.81 5.46
C CYS A 85 -1.28 9.45 5.25
N PRO A 86 -2.22 10.40 5.38
CA PRO A 86 -3.58 10.21 4.88
C PRO A 86 -3.57 10.09 3.35
N VAL A 87 -4.13 8.99 2.84
CA VAL A 87 -4.26 8.73 1.39
C VAL A 87 -5.60 9.29 0.94
N ASP A 88 -5.64 10.58 0.65
CA ASP A 88 -6.87 11.32 0.31
C ASP A 88 -7.07 11.49 -1.20
N ASP A 89 -6.08 12.00 -1.93
CA ASP A 89 -6.22 12.27 -3.36
C ASP A 89 -6.56 11.02 -4.20
N PRO A 90 -5.88 9.87 -4.06
CA PRO A 90 -6.26 8.66 -4.78
C PRO A 90 -7.67 8.16 -4.44
N TYR A 91 -8.16 8.49 -3.24
CA TYR A 91 -9.45 8.03 -2.78
C TYR A 91 -10.62 8.56 -3.64
N ARG A 92 -10.43 9.66 -4.37
CA ARG A 92 -11.41 10.18 -5.35
C ARG A 92 -11.81 9.13 -6.38
N TYR A 93 -10.88 8.31 -6.86
CA TYR A 93 -11.15 7.25 -7.84
C TYR A 93 -12.04 6.15 -7.27
N ASN A 94 -11.83 5.75 -6.02
CA ASN A 94 -12.73 4.83 -5.35
C ASN A 94 -14.15 5.41 -5.21
N SER A 95 -14.28 6.69 -4.90
CA SER A 95 -15.60 7.34 -4.82
C SER A 95 -16.27 7.45 -6.20
N MET A 96 -15.52 7.76 -7.26
CA MET A 96 -16.04 7.75 -8.63
C MET A 96 -16.54 6.36 -9.04
N ALA A 97 -15.79 5.31 -8.70
CA ALA A 97 -16.20 3.94 -8.97
C ALA A 97 -17.45 3.53 -8.16
N GLU A 98 -17.50 3.84 -6.86
CA GLU A 98 -18.66 3.58 -6.00
C GLU A 98 -19.93 4.28 -6.48
N LEU A 99 -19.80 5.49 -7.04
CA LEU A 99 -20.89 6.26 -7.62
C LEU A 99 -21.19 5.92 -9.09
N ARG A 100 -20.35 5.09 -9.72
CA ARG A 100 -20.39 4.74 -11.16
C ARG A 100 -20.35 5.97 -12.07
N ARG A 101 -19.52 6.96 -11.71
CA ARG A 101 -19.36 8.22 -12.44
C ARG A 101 -17.94 8.40 -12.94
N ASP A 102 -17.78 9.20 -13.98
CA ASP A 102 -16.46 9.58 -14.54
C ASP A 102 -15.98 10.94 -14.01
N ASP A 103 -16.84 11.62 -13.26
CA ASP A 103 -16.55 12.86 -12.53
C ASP A 103 -16.93 12.72 -11.06
N LEU A 104 -16.26 13.45 -10.19
CA LEU A 104 -16.58 13.47 -8.76
C LEU A 104 -17.46 14.70 -8.46
N PRO A 105 -18.69 14.53 -7.94
CA PRO A 105 -19.52 15.64 -7.51
C PRO A 105 -18.82 16.46 -6.40
N GLN A 106 -18.94 17.78 -6.41
CA GLN A 106 -18.34 18.68 -5.41
C GLN A 106 -18.66 18.25 -3.97
N GLN A 107 -19.85 17.76 -3.72
CA GLN A 107 -20.27 17.27 -2.39
C GLN A 107 -19.41 16.08 -1.92
N GLU A 108 -18.99 15.18 -2.80
CA GLU A 108 -18.11 14.06 -2.45
C GLU A 108 -16.66 14.52 -2.31
N GLU A 109 -16.19 15.46 -3.12
CA GLU A 109 -14.88 16.09 -2.92
C GLU A 109 -14.80 16.76 -1.54
N ASP A 110 -15.80 17.54 -1.16
CA ASP A 110 -15.89 18.18 0.14
C ASP A 110 -15.91 17.16 1.28
N LYS A 111 -16.55 16.01 1.08
CA LYS A 111 -16.57 14.91 2.05
C LYS A 111 -15.20 14.25 2.22
N ILE A 112 -14.50 13.99 1.14
CA ILE A 112 -13.12 13.49 1.15
C ILE A 112 -12.22 14.49 1.91
N GLY A 113 -12.29 15.76 1.58
CA GLY A 113 -11.54 16.82 2.24
C GLY A 113 -11.82 16.91 3.75
N ARG A 114 -13.09 16.77 4.17
CA ARG A 114 -13.45 16.71 5.60
C ARG A 114 -12.86 15.49 6.29
N LEU A 115 -12.95 14.29 5.68
CA LEU A 115 -12.38 13.06 6.26
C LEU A 115 -10.85 13.17 6.40
N SER A 116 -10.15 13.68 5.39
CA SER A 116 -8.71 13.93 5.45
C SER A 116 -8.35 14.91 6.58
N THR A 117 -9.11 16.00 6.72
CA THR A 117 -8.93 16.99 7.78
C THR A 117 -9.14 16.36 9.17
N ASP A 118 -10.16 15.53 9.34
CA ASP A 118 -10.48 14.89 10.62
C ASP A 118 -9.39 13.88 11.02
N ILE A 119 -8.88 13.11 10.07
CA ILE A 119 -7.74 12.21 10.29
C ILE A 119 -6.49 13.01 10.67
N THR A 120 -6.15 14.04 9.92
CA THR A 120 -5.01 14.90 10.21
C THR A 120 -5.12 15.50 11.61
N ARG A 121 -6.29 16.01 11.99
CA ARG A 121 -6.56 16.54 13.33
C ARG A 121 -6.43 15.48 14.43
N MET A 122 -6.90 14.26 14.16
CA MET A 122 -6.77 13.13 15.10
C MET A 122 -5.30 12.77 15.32
N VAL A 123 -4.50 12.68 14.24
CA VAL A 123 -3.07 12.40 14.30
C VAL A 123 -2.35 13.53 15.06
N GLN A 124 -2.63 14.78 14.75
CA GLN A 124 -2.02 15.93 15.41
C GLN A 124 -2.28 15.96 16.92
N LYS A 125 -3.51 15.64 17.33
CA LYS A 125 -3.84 15.48 18.75
C LYS A 125 -3.08 14.32 19.41
N ALA A 126 -2.83 13.23 18.68
CA ALA A 126 -2.03 12.12 19.16
C ALA A 126 -0.57 12.54 19.39
N LEU A 127 0.05 13.16 18.40
CA LEU A 127 1.43 13.64 18.46
C LEU A 127 1.62 14.62 19.62
N ASN A 128 0.75 15.61 19.73
CA ASN A 128 0.81 16.59 20.82
C ASN A 128 0.64 15.94 22.20
N GLY A 129 -0.28 14.97 22.34
CA GLY A 129 -0.50 14.25 23.60
C GLY A 129 0.69 13.39 24.02
N LYS A 130 1.38 12.78 23.06
CA LYS A 130 2.56 11.94 23.30
C LYS A 130 3.87 12.74 23.34
N ARG A 131 3.87 14.02 22.91
CA ARG A 131 5.06 14.85 22.76
C ARG A 131 6.15 14.18 21.89
N SER A 132 5.71 13.41 20.89
CA SER A 132 6.62 12.71 20.00
C SER A 132 7.43 13.70 19.15
N THR A 133 8.72 13.43 19.02
CA THR A 133 9.65 14.16 18.14
C THR A 133 10.09 13.34 16.94
N ARG A 134 9.76 12.03 16.95
CA ARG A 134 10.16 11.09 15.90
C ARG A 134 9.08 10.87 14.83
N VAL A 135 7.82 11.19 15.13
CA VAL A 135 6.71 10.93 14.22
C VAL A 135 6.18 12.22 13.63
N SER A 136 5.98 12.24 12.32
CA SER A 136 5.48 13.38 11.57
C SER A 136 4.30 13.01 10.66
N ILE A 137 3.51 14.02 10.28
CA ILE A 137 2.46 13.90 9.28
C ILE A 137 3.05 14.31 7.93
N VAL A 138 2.82 13.49 6.91
CA VAL A 138 3.18 13.76 5.52
C VAL A 138 1.90 13.86 4.70
N LYS A 139 1.83 14.82 3.79
CA LYS A 139 0.70 14.92 2.87
C LYS A 139 0.93 14.02 1.67
N TRP A 140 -0.12 13.39 1.18
CA TRP A 140 -0.06 12.57 -0.03
C TRP A 140 0.53 13.35 -1.22
N ARG A 141 0.05 14.55 -1.44
CA ARG A 141 0.52 15.43 -2.52
C ARG A 141 2.03 15.66 -2.50
N ASP A 142 2.63 15.83 -1.31
CA ASP A 142 4.08 16.06 -1.19
C ASP A 142 4.89 14.82 -1.62
N LEU A 143 4.32 13.61 -1.48
CA LEU A 143 4.91 12.36 -1.96
C LEU A 143 4.72 12.22 -3.48
N GLU A 144 3.52 12.51 -3.97
CA GLU A 144 3.17 12.44 -5.39
C GLU A 144 4.04 13.39 -6.22
N GLU A 145 4.22 14.63 -5.77
CA GLU A 145 5.08 15.63 -6.45
C GLU A 145 6.56 15.21 -6.52
N LYS A 146 7.03 14.40 -5.59
CA LYS A 146 8.40 13.85 -5.59
C LYS A 146 8.54 12.57 -6.42
N THR A 147 7.44 11.91 -6.71
CA THR A 147 7.46 10.65 -7.43
C THR A 147 7.65 10.88 -8.93
N PRO A 148 8.68 10.28 -9.56
CA PRO A 148 8.89 10.40 -10.99
C PRO A 148 7.67 9.95 -11.80
N ALA A 149 7.20 10.80 -12.73
CA ALA A 149 6.03 10.53 -13.54
C ALA A 149 6.17 9.26 -14.42
N VAL A 150 7.39 8.83 -14.70
CA VAL A 150 7.66 7.63 -15.48
C VAL A 150 7.08 6.37 -14.83
N TYR A 151 7.07 6.26 -13.50
CA TYR A 151 6.54 5.09 -12.80
C TYR A 151 5.03 4.92 -13.01
N ARG A 152 4.27 6.03 -12.95
CA ARG A 152 2.84 6.01 -13.24
C ARG A 152 2.58 5.73 -14.72
N ALA A 153 3.35 6.35 -15.62
CA ALA A 153 3.19 6.15 -17.05
C ALA A 153 3.45 4.69 -17.45
N GLU A 154 4.48 4.08 -16.88
CA GLU A 154 4.83 2.68 -17.11
C GLU A 154 3.74 1.71 -16.63
N LEU A 155 3.26 1.89 -15.39
CA LEU A 155 2.20 1.07 -14.83
C LEU A 155 0.88 1.23 -15.58
N THR A 156 0.52 2.47 -15.94
CA THR A 156 -0.69 2.76 -16.74
C THR A 156 -0.62 2.12 -18.12
N LYS A 157 0.54 2.22 -18.79
CA LYS A 157 0.76 1.57 -20.07
C LYS A 157 0.60 0.05 -19.96
N ALA A 158 1.26 -0.57 -19.00
CA ALA A 158 1.18 -2.01 -18.78
C ALA A 158 -0.26 -2.47 -18.48
N PHE A 159 -1.03 -1.69 -17.72
CA PHE A 159 -2.44 -1.95 -17.46
C PHE A 159 -3.28 -1.91 -18.74
N HIS A 160 -3.10 -0.91 -19.61
CA HIS A 160 -3.89 -0.76 -20.86
C HIS A 160 -3.45 -1.74 -21.94
N ASP A 161 -2.19 -2.15 -21.97
CA ASP A 161 -1.69 -3.17 -22.90
C ASP A 161 -2.21 -4.59 -22.55
N ARG A 162 -3.09 -4.71 -21.54
CA ARG A 162 -3.70 -5.96 -21.09
C ARG A 162 -2.68 -7.03 -20.72
N THR A 163 -1.63 -6.61 -20.03
CA THR A 163 -0.61 -7.51 -19.51
C THR A 163 -1.11 -8.30 -18.30
N ALA A 164 -0.27 -9.19 -17.78
CA ALA A 164 -0.51 -9.89 -16.53
C ALA A 164 -0.83 -8.96 -15.33
N ILE A 165 -0.33 -7.72 -15.39
CA ILE A 165 -0.62 -6.68 -14.39
C ILE A 165 -2.12 -6.38 -14.31
N ARG A 166 -2.80 -6.27 -15.45
CA ARG A 166 -4.24 -6.04 -15.48
C ARG A 166 -5.01 -7.18 -14.80
N ASP A 167 -4.62 -8.43 -15.08
CA ASP A 167 -5.27 -9.60 -14.50
C ASP A 167 -5.08 -9.67 -12.98
N ILE A 168 -3.87 -9.38 -12.50
CA ILE A 168 -3.57 -9.36 -11.06
C ILE A 168 -4.34 -8.25 -10.35
N LEU A 169 -4.42 -7.07 -10.94
CA LEU A 169 -5.23 -5.97 -10.39
C LEU A 169 -6.71 -6.34 -10.40
N TYR A 170 -7.20 -7.02 -11.45
CA TYR A 170 -8.57 -7.50 -11.49
C TYR A 170 -8.87 -8.48 -10.36
N ASP A 171 -8.01 -9.49 -10.15
CA ASP A 171 -8.16 -10.48 -9.08
C ASP A 171 -8.16 -9.80 -7.71
N HIS A 172 -7.24 -8.87 -7.50
CA HIS A 172 -7.15 -8.13 -6.24
C HIS A 172 -8.40 -7.28 -5.99
N ILE A 173 -8.80 -6.46 -6.96
CA ILE A 173 -9.94 -5.54 -6.84
C ILE A 173 -11.24 -6.34 -6.67
N SER A 174 -11.48 -7.37 -7.48
CA SER A 174 -12.68 -8.19 -7.41
C SER A 174 -12.82 -8.97 -6.10
N SER A 175 -11.72 -9.21 -5.39
CA SER A 175 -11.74 -9.83 -4.06
C SER A 175 -12.30 -8.92 -2.97
N VAL A 176 -12.27 -7.60 -3.17
CA VAL A 176 -12.64 -6.59 -2.15
C VAL A 176 -13.74 -5.63 -2.59
N LYS A 177 -14.04 -5.57 -3.89
CA LYS A 177 -15.04 -4.67 -4.49
C LYS A 177 -15.95 -5.41 -5.46
N PRO A 178 -17.25 -5.09 -5.49
CA PRO A 178 -18.14 -5.63 -6.51
C PRO A 178 -17.80 -5.05 -7.88
N ILE A 179 -17.44 -5.88 -8.85
CA ILE A 179 -17.16 -5.52 -10.23
C ILE A 179 -18.30 -6.08 -11.08
N GLU A 180 -19.14 -5.22 -11.64
CA GLU A 180 -20.25 -5.63 -12.51
C GLU A 180 -19.91 -5.43 -13.99
N THR A 181 -19.10 -4.41 -14.27
CA THR A 181 -18.72 -4.03 -15.64
C THR A 181 -17.22 -3.81 -15.75
N GLU A 182 -16.69 -3.86 -16.98
CA GLU A 182 -15.29 -3.49 -17.29
C GLU A 182 -15.00 -2.05 -16.85
N ARG A 183 -15.97 -1.14 -17.03
CA ARG A 183 -15.82 0.26 -16.62
C ARG A 183 -15.71 0.45 -15.10
N ASP A 184 -16.40 -0.37 -14.31
CA ASP A 184 -16.25 -0.36 -12.86
C ASP A 184 -14.84 -0.80 -12.46
N PHE A 185 -14.33 -1.85 -13.12
CA PHE A 185 -12.96 -2.30 -12.89
C PHE A 185 -11.94 -1.20 -13.22
N GLU A 186 -12.06 -0.54 -14.38
CA GLU A 186 -11.15 0.53 -14.79
C GLU A 186 -11.12 1.68 -13.77
N ARG A 187 -12.30 2.10 -13.27
CA ARG A 187 -12.39 3.16 -12.25
C ARG A 187 -11.71 2.77 -10.94
N TYR A 188 -11.91 1.54 -10.47
CA TYR A 188 -11.20 1.08 -9.27
C TYR A 188 -9.69 0.90 -9.51
N ALA A 189 -9.30 0.49 -10.71
CA ALA A 189 -7.89 0.36 -11.06
C ALA A 189 -7.14 1.70 -11.01
N GLU A 190 -7.80 2.82 -11.40
CA GLU A 190 -7.19 4.16 -11.32
C GLU A 190 -6.66 4.50 -9.92
N PHE A 191 -7.32 4.03 -8.86
CA PHE A 191 -6.80 4.17 -7.50
C PHE A 191 -5.41 3.54 -7.37
N PHE A 192 -5.24 2.31 -7.82
CA PHE A 192 -3.96 1.59 -7.76
C PHE A 192 -2.91 2.18 -8.70
N LEU A 193 -3.32 2.63 -9.89
CA LEU A 193 -2.42 3.27 -10.84
C LEU A 193 -1.85 4.59 -10.31
N CYS A 194 -2.56 5.27 -9.41
CA CYS A 194 -2.08 6.46 -8.71
C CYS A 194 -1.26 6.10 -7.46
N GLU A 195 -1.74 5.12 -6.68
CA GLU A 195 -1.17 4.80 -5.36
C GLU A 195 0.15 4.05 -5.46
N VAL A 196 0.22 2.99 -6.27
CA VAL A 196 1.38 2.09 -6.33
C VAL A 196 2.70 2.80 -6.65
N PRO A 197 2.79 3.69 -7.65
CA PRO A 197 4.03 4.40 -7.93
C PRO A 197 4.54 5.23 -6.77
N VAL A 198 3.64 5.92 -6.06
CA VAL A 198 3.98 6.77 -4.91
C VAL A 198 4.44 5.92 -3.73
N LEU A 199 3.75 4.83 -3.44
CA LEU A 199 4.14 3.91 -2.37
C LEU A 199 5.49 3.26 -2.66
N MET A 200 5.71 2.72 -3.86
CA MET A 200 6.98 2.11 -4.25
C MET A 200 8.13 3.09 -4.18
N HIS A 201 7.95 4.31 -4.70
CA HIS A 201 8.97 5.34 -4.59
C HIS A 201 9.27 5.69 -3.12
N THR A 202 8.24 5.87 -2.30
CA THR A 202 8.40 6.18 -0.87
C THR A 202 9.13 5.07 -0.12
N TYR A 203 8.82 3.81 -0.42
CA TYR A 203 9.44 2.66 0.25
C TYR A 203 10.94 2.55 0.01
N TYR A 204 11.44 3.06 -1.12
CA TYR A 204 12.83 2.84 -1.52
C TYR A 204 13.66 4.12 -1.69
N CYS A 205 13.06 5.32 -1.76
CA CYS A 205 13.81 6.56 -2.03
C CYS A 205 14.75 6.97 -0.86
N ASN A 206 14.44 6.59 0.37
CA ASN A 206 15.22 6.91 1.58
C ASN A 206 15.79 5.66 2.27
N GLY A 207 15.93 4.57 1.53
CA GLY A 207 16.25 3.27 2.10
C GLY A 207 14.97 2.44 2.35
N ALA A 208 15.16 1.18 2.73
CA ALA A 208 14.02 0.30 2.93
C ALA A 208 13.20 0.68 4.16
N THR A 209 11.89 0.62 4.04
CA THR A 209 10.93 1.03 5.06
C THR A 209 10.32 -0.16 5.82
N LEU A 210 9.66 0.16 6.93
CA LEU A 210 8.68 -0.69 7.62
C LEU A 210 7.30 -0.11 7.34
N ASP A 211 6.50 -0.76 6.49
CA ASP A 211 5.11 -0.40 6.27
C ASP A 211 4.19 -1.13 7.26
N ILE A 212 3.29 -0.39 7.90
CA ILE A 212 2.41 -0.92 8.94
C ILE A 212 0.97 -0.69 8.54
N TYR A 213 0.26 -1.78 8.29
CA TYR A 213 -1.09 -1.70 7.80
C TYR A 213 -2.01 -2.76 8.47
N PRO A 214 -3.28 -2.45 8.75
CA PRO A 214 -4.23 -3.41 9.28
C PRO A 214 -4.85 -4.24 8.14
N GLY A 215 -4.08 -5.13 7.57
CA GLY A 215 -4.48 -6.04 6.49
C GLY A 215 -3.28 -6.68 5.79
N PRO A 216 -3.52 -7.71 4.97
CA PRO A 216 -2.46 -8.37 4.24
C PRO A 216 -1.88 -7.43 3.16
N GLN A 217 -0.58 -7.52 2.95
CA GLN A 217 0.07 -6.81 1.85
C GLN A 217 -0.51 -7.29 0.51
N PRO A 218 -0.90 -6.36 -0.38
CA PRO A 218 -1.25 -6.73 -1.74
C PRO A 218 -0.09 -7.46 -2.43
N LYS A 219 -0.35 -8.63 -3.01
CA LYS A 219 0.67 -9.46 -3.67
C LYS A 219 1.45 -8.70 -4.74
N PHE A 220 0.82 -7.72 -5.34
CA PHE A 220 1.40 -6.91 -6.40
C PHE A 220 2.70 -6.20 -5.98
N PHE A 221 2.79 -5.65 -4.76
CA PHE A 221 3.98 -4.97 -4.28
C PHE A 221 5.20 -5.89 -4.20
N TRP A 222 5.08 -7.05 -3.55
CA TRP A 222 6.22 -7.95 -3.45
C TRP A 222 6.54 -8.66 -4.77
N GLN A 223 5.59 -8.76 -5.71
CA GLN A 223 5.87 -9.23 -7.07
C GLN A 223 6.77 -8.25 -7.83
N ILE A 224 6.56 -6.93 -7.68
CA ILE A 224 7.48 -5.92 -8.20
C ILE A 224 8.87 -6.08 -7.53
N GLU A 225 8.92 -6.23 -6.21
CA GLU A 225 10.18 -6.44 -5.49
C GLU A 225 10.95 -7.67 -5.95
N LEU A 226 10.25 -8.75 -6.28
CA LEU A 226 10.85 -9.98 -6.81
C LEU A 226 11.25 -9.89 -8.29
N GLY A 227 10.95 -8.77 -8.96
CA GLY A 227 11.25 -8.56 -10.37
C GLY A 227 10.36 -9.39 -11.31
N VAL A 228 9.15 -9.79 -10.85
CA VAL A 228 8.21 -10.56 -11.69
C VAL A 228 7.82 -9.77 -12.94
N PHE A 229 7.72 -8.44 -12.81
CA PHE A 229 7.30 -7.52 -13.86
C PHE A 229 8.44 -6.68 -14.42
N GLU A 230 9.70 -7.16 -14.35
CA GLU A 230 10.86 -6.39 -14.80
C GLU A 230 10.76 -5.94 -16.25
N ARG A 231 10.13 -6.74 -17.11
CA ARG A 231 9.95 -6.43 -18.53
C ARG A 231 8.85 -5.39 -18.75
N GLU A 232 7.76 -5.47 -18.00
CA GLU A 232 6.59 -4.59 -18.10
C GLU A 232 6.76 -3.29 -17.30
N LEU A 233 7.50 -3.35 -16.18
CA LEU A 233 7.74 -2.26 -15.25
C LEU A 233 9.24 -2.11 -14.94
N PRO A 234 10.12 -1.87 -15.93
CA PRO A 234 11.55 -1.81 -15.71
C PRO A 234 11.98 -0.72 -14.73
N GLU A 235 11.38 0.47 -14.77
CA GLU A 235 11.73 1.58 -13.90
C GLU A 235 11.26 1.36 -12.45
N LEU A 236 10.02 0.90 -12.26
CA LEU A 236 9.51 0.54 -10.93
C LEU A 236 10.29 -0.62 -10.32
N THR A 237 10.63 -1.63 -11.11
CA THR A 237 11.43 -2.77 -10.65
C THR A 237 12.87 -2.35 -10.34
N ALA A 238 13.43 -1.39 -11.08
CA ALA A 238 14.76 -0.86 -10.82
C ALA A 238 14.90 -0.21 -9.43
N LEU A 239 13.82 0.37 -8.88
CA LEU A 239 13.81 0.93 -7.52
C LEU A 239 14.20 -0.10 -6.44
N THR A 240 13.86 -1.37 -6.68
CA THR A 240 14.03 -2.44 -5.68
C THR A 240 15.35 -3.17 -5.82
N ARG A 241 16.09 -2.94 -6.92
CA ARG A 241 17.35 -3.64 -7.20
C ARG A 241 18.46 -3.24 -6.25
N GLY A 242 19.07 -4.23 -5.63
CA GLY A 242 20.18 -4.00 -4.70
C GLY A 242 19.77 -3.27 -3.42
N GLN A 243 18.49 -2.94 -3.28
CA GLN A 243 17.96 -2.31 -2.09
C GLN A 243 17.63 -3.37 -1.01
N ARG A 244 17.74 -2.96 0.22
CA ARG A 244 17.22 -3.71 1.35
C ARG A 244 15.70 -3.88 1.19
N PRO A 245 15.13 -5.09 1.39
CA PRO A 245 13.71 -5.31 1.16
C PRO A 245 12.85 -4.49 2.13
N MET A 246 11.69 -4.04 1.67
CA MET A 246 10.68 -3.47 2.53
C MET A 246 10.20 -4.52 3.54
N LEU A 247 9.96 -4.10 4.79
CA LEU A 247 9.25 -4.88 5.79
C LEU A 247 7.78 -4.47 5.80
N TYR A 248 6.89 -5.44 5.92
CA TYR A 248 5.46 -5.20 6.01
C TYR A 248 4.91 -5.85 7.28
N LEU A 249 4.28 -5.04 8.15
CA LEU A 249 3.62 -5.51 9.36
C LEU A 249 2.10 -5.50 9.17
N ASP A 250 1.52 -6.69 8.92
CA ASP A 250 0.07 -6.89 8.96
C ASP A 250 -0.42 -6.95 10.41
N THR A 251 -1.08 -5.89 10.85
CA THR A 251 -1.59 -5.77 12.23
C THR A 251 -3.02 -6.31 12.38
N HIS A 252 -3.64 -6.83 11.33
CA HIS A 252 -4.96 -7.45 11.41
C HIS A 252 -4.88 -8.82 12.09
N HIS A 253 -3.84 -9.58 11.81
CA HIS A 253 -3.56 -10.85 12.48
C HIS A 253 -2.91 -10.60 13.84
N ARG A 254 -3.72 -10.54 14.90
CA ARG A 254 -3.17 -10.53 16.25
C ARG A 254 -2.62 -11.93 16.56
N PRO A 255 -1.34 -12.05 16.97
CA PRO A 255 -0.83 -13.31 17.48
C PRO A 255 -1.78 -13.79 18.58
N LYS A 256 -2.21 -15.05 18.51
CA LYS A 256 -2.91 -15.68 19.63
C LYS A 256 -1.90 -15.74 20.78
N LEU A 257 -2.00 -14.79 21.72
CA LEU A 257 -1.27 -14.91 22.97
C LEU A 257 -1.58 -16.29 23.52
N LYS A 258 -0.59 -17.19 23.50
CA LYS A 258 -0.68 -18.45 24.22
C LYS A 258 -0.78 -18.06 25.70
N ALA A 259 -1.96 -18.35 26.29
CA ALA A 259 -2.22 -18.19 27.71
C ALA A 259 -1.29 -19.10 28.53
#